data_24747a42f9f8f919b2db86d37bd3a5db
#
_entry.id   24747a42f9f8f919b2db86d37bd3a5db
#
_cell.length_a   1.000
_cell.length_b   1.000
_cell.length_c   1.000
_cell.angle_alpha   90.00
_cell.angle_beta   90.00
_cell.angle_gamma   90.00
#
_symmetry.space_group_name_H-M   'P 1'
#
loop_
_entity.id
_entity.type
_entity.pdbx_description
1 polymer ?
#
loop_
_entity_poly.entity_id
_entity_poly.type
_entity_poly.pdbx_seq_one_letter_code
_entity_poly.pdbx_strand_id
1 'polypeptide(L)'
;SSAASDVYKRQEMAKAMGVTVQEIKKRVESLCEHNPMLGHRGCRLGNTYPEITEMQTQAILGAAIELKKEGYDPHPEIMVPLTGILYEFEAQEKVIRDAAAALFEKEGMEIPFKVGTMIEIPRAALTANRIASRAEYFSFGTNDLTQMTFGYSRDDIASFLPVYLEKKILKVDPFQVLDQNGVGQL
;
A
#
# COMPACT_ATOMS: atom_id res chain seq x y z
N SER A 1 -1.18 10.90 28.42
CA SER A 1 0.01 10.03 28.31
C SER A 1 0.56 9.93 26.89
N SER A 2 -0.25 10.01 25.82
CA SER A 2 0.25 9.97 24.44
C SER A 2 1.12 11.18 24.07
N ALA A 3 0.73 12.39 24.47
CA ALA A 3 1.48 13.60 24.16
C ALA A 3 2.89 13.65 24.75
N ALA A 4 3.07 13.16 25.98
CA ALA A 4 4.39 13.07 26.61
C ALA A 4 5.29 12.04 25.91
N SER A 5 4.73 10.91 25.47
CA SER A 5 5.43 9.88 24.65
C SER A 5 5.90 10.46 23.32
N ASP A 6 5.08 11.27 22.66
CA ASP A 6 5.41 11.89 21.38
C ASP A 6 6.50 12.96 21.50
N VAL A 7 6.49 13.73 22.59
CA VAL A 7 7.56 14.69 22.89
C VAL A 7 8.89 13.99 23.10
N TYR A 8 8.90 12.91 23.89
CA TYR A 8 10.10 12.12 24.15
C TYR A 8 10.67 11.51 22.87
N LYS A 9 9.84 10.87 22.06
CA LYS A 9 10.26 10.30 20.76
C LYS A 9 10.86 11.33 19.84
N ARG A 10 10.28 12.55 19.76
CA ARG A 10 10.85 13.64 18.96
C ARG A 10 12.21 14.09 19.45
N GLN A 11 12.43 14.12 20.76
CA GLN A 11 13.72 14.47 21.34
C GLN A 11 14.79 13.41 21.03
N GLU A 12 14.46 12.14 21.18
CA GLU A 12 15.37 11.03 20.81
C GLU A 12 15.73 11.05 19.32
N MET A 13 14.73 11.23 18.45
CA MET A 13 14.95 11.31 17.01
C MET A 13 15.82 12.53 16.63
N ALA A 14 15.57 13.68 17.21
CA ALA A 14 16.36 14.89 16.99
C ALA A 14 17.83 14.64 17.37
N LYS A 15 18.08 14.01 18.51
CA LYS A 15 19.42 13.66 18.97
C LYS A 15 20.09 12.67 18.05
N ALA A 16 19.39 11.62 17.61
CA ALA A 16 19.92 10.59 16.70
C ALA A 16 20.27 11.15 15.32
N MET A 17 19.49 12.12 14.83
CA MET A 17 19.67 12.75 13.50
C MET A 17 20.57 13.99 13.54
N GLY A 18 20.99 14.48 14.69
CA GLY A 18 21.81 15.69 14.83
C GLY A 18 21.10 16.98 14.44
N VAL A 19 19.77 17.01 14.57
CA VAL A 19 18.91 18.16 14.25
C VAL A 19 18.16 18.66 15.47
N THR A 20 17.49 19.82 15.37
CA THR A 20 16.69 20.36 16.47
C THR A 20 15.31 19.69 16.56
N VAL A 21 14.72 19.66 17.75
CA VAL A 21 13.35 19.19 17.96
C VAL A 21 12.35 19.99 17.11
N GLN A 22 12.66 21.27 16.86
CA GLN A 22 11.81 22.15 16.07
C GLN A 22 11.83 21.77 14.58
N GLU A 23 12.98 21.36 14.05
CA GLU A 23 13.07 20.81 12.69
C GLU A 23 12.31 19.49 12.56
N ILE A 24 12.42 18.58 13.54
CA ILE A 24 11.61 17.35 13.57
C ILE A 24 10.12 17.69 13.58
N LYS A 25 9.68 18.64 14.44
CA LYS A 25 8.28 19.06 14.52
C LYS A 25 7.79 19.61 13.18
N LYS A 26 8.54 20.53 12.57
CA LYS A 26 8.21 21.08 11.25
C LYS A 26 8.13 20.00 10.17
N ARG A 27 9.02 19.00 10.21
CA ARG A 27 8.97 17.88 9.27
C ARG A 27 7.74 17.01 9.47
N VAL A 28 7.38 16.68 10.72
CA VAL A 28 6.16 15.94 11.05
C VAL A 28 4.92 16.68 10.57
N GLU A 29 4.82 17.99 10.82
CA GLU A 29 3.72 18.83 10.36
C GLU A 29 3.61 18.86 8.83
N SER A 30 4.75 18.89 8.11
CA SER A 30 4.76 18.85 6.64
C SER A 30 4.35 17.48 6.05
N LEU A 31 4.39 16.43 6.86
CA LEU A 31 3.98 15.07 6.46
C LEU A 31 2.55 14.75 6.93
N CYS A 32 1.90 15.66 7.67
CA CYS A 32 0.53 15.47 8.10
C CYS A 32 -0.43 15.60 6.92
N GLU A 33 -1.20 14.57 6.68
CA GLU A 33 -2.17 14.53 5.58
C GLU A 33 -3.58 14.80 6.07
N HIS A 34 -4.34 15.59 5.31
CA HIS A 34 -5.75 15.88 5.61
C HIS A 34 -6.66 14.71 5.25
N ASN A 35 -6.28 13.92 4.25
CA ASN A 35 -6.96 12.70 3.85
C ASN A 35 -5.94 11.57 3.67
N PRO A 36 -5.64 10.79 4.73
CA PRO A 36 -4.62 9.74 4.68
C PRO A 36 -4.92 8.65 3.64
N MET A 37 -6.20 8.34 3.35
CA MET A 37 -6.57 7.33 2.38
C MET A 37 -6.13 7.71 0.96
N LEU A 38 -6.25 8.97 0.58
CA LEU A 38 -5.88 9.50 -0.75
C LEU A 38 -4.49 10.15 -0.74
N GLY A 39 -3.75 10.01 0.33
CA GLY A 39 -2.48 10.67 0.58
C GLY A 39 -1.26 9.98 -0.03
N HIS A 40 -0.10 10.35 0.51
CA HIS A 40 1.22 9.90 0.06
C HIS A 40 1.59 8.53 0.67
N ARG A 41 1.02 7.46 0.11
CA ARG A 41 1.21 6.07 0.56
C ARG A 41 1.26 5.10 -0.62
N GLY A 42 1.53 3.84 -0.38
CA GLY A 42 1.55 2.78 -1.39
C GLY A 42 2.51 3.08 -2.53
N CYS A 43 2.09 2.87 -3.78
CA CYS A 43 2.94 3.12 -4.95
C CYS A 43 3.38 4.60 -5.07
N ARG A 44 2.57 5.54 -4.59
CA ARG A 44 2.91 6.97 -4.59
C ARG A 44 4.14 7.24 -3.73
N LEU A 45 4.18 6.65 -2.54
CA LEU A 45 5.32 6.72 -1.63
C LEU A 45 6.55 6.02 -2.23
N GLY A 46 6.38 4.81 -2.76
CA GLY A 46 7.47 4.07 -3.38
C GLY A 46 8.03 4.73 -4.64
N ASN A 47 7.20 5.41 -5.43
CA ASN A 47 7.66 6.17 -6.61
C ASN A 47 8.41 7.46 -6.23
N THR A 48 8.11 8.04 -5.07
CA THR A 48 8.76 9.25 -4.56
C THR A 48 10.02 8.92 -3.76
N TYR A 49 10.02 7.80 -3.04
CA TYR A 49 11.12 7.30 -2.22
C TYR A 49 11.37 5.81 -2.56
N PRO A 50 11.98 5.51 -3.72
CA PRO A 50 12.17 4.14 -4.21
C PRO A 50 13.00 3.27 -3.27
N GLU A 51 13.85 3.85 -2.44
CA GLU A 51 14.63 3.17 -1.41
C GLU A 51 13.77 2.43 -0.39
N ILE A 52 12.52 2.86 -0.17
CA ILE A 52 11.58 2.13 0.70
C ILE A 52 11.17 0.82 0.04
N THR A 53 10.82 0.84 -1.24
CA THR A 53 10.46 -0.35 -2.00
C THR A 53 11.66 -1.30 -2.15
N GLU A 54 12.84 -0.76 -2.38
CA GLU A 54 14.08 -1.53 -2.42
C GLU A 54 14.31 -2.28 -1.11
N MET A 55 14.26 -1.57 0.03
CA MET A 55 14.42 -2.16 1.36
C MET A 55 13.38 -3.26 1.63
N GLN A 56 12.11 -3.01 1.31
CA GLN A 56 11.04 -3.99 1.48
C GLN A 56 11.25 -5.23 0.61
N THR A 57 11.66 -5.05 -0.64
CA THR A 57 11.98 -6.15 -1.55
C THR A 57 13.13 -7.00 -1.02
N GLN A 58 14.21 -6.36 -0.55
CA GLN A 58 15.35 -7.05 0.06
C GLN A 58 14.94 -7.84 1.30
N ALA A 59 14.05 -7.29 2.14
CA ALA A 59 13.56 -7.98 3.32
C ALA A 59 12.72 -9.22 2.98
N ILE A 60 11.80 -9.10 2.02
CA ILE A 60 10.92 -10.21 1.59
C ILE A 60 11.73 -11.33 0.94
N LEU A 61 12.56 -10.98 -0.04
CA LEU A 61 13.33 -11.98 -0.80
C LEU A 61 14.52 -12.52 0.01
N GLY A 62 15.09 -11.72 0.91
CA GLY A 62 16.09 -12.18 1.87
C GLY A 62 15.54 -13.26 2.79
N ALA A 63 14.36 -13.05 3.36
CA ALA A 63 13.69 -14.06 4.18
C ALA A 63 13.37 -15.34 3.37
N ALA A 64 12.96 -15.19 2.10
CA ALA A 64 12.72 -16.33 1.21
C ALA A 64 14.02 -17.12 0.93
N ILE A 65 15.15 -16.45 0.74
CA ILE A 65 16.47 -17.08 0.57
C ILE A 65 16.86 -17.87 1.83
N GLU A 66 16.68 -17.29 3.01
CA GLU A 66 16.95 -17.96 4.28
C GLU A 66 16.13 -19.24 4.43
N LEU A 67 14.82 -19.16 4.18
CA LEU A 67 13.94 -20.32 4.19
C LEU A 67 14.35 -21.38 3.17
N LYS A 68 14.78 -20.97 1.98
CA LYS A 68 15.26 -21.92 0.96
C LYS A 68 16.54 -22.63 1.40
N LYS A 69 17.47 -21.93 2.06
CA LYS A 69 18.67 -22.53 2.67
C LYS A 69 18.34 -23.53 3.77
N GLU A 70 17.22 -23.34 4.47
CA GLU A 70 16.71 -24.27 5.50
C GLU A 70 15.94 -25.48 4.90
N GLY A 71 15.75 -25.53 3.57
CA GLY A 71 15.09 -26.64 2.88
C GLY A 71 13.59 -26.46 2.62
N TYR A 72 13.04 -25.27 2.89
CA TYR A 72 11.66 -24.93 2.50
C TYR A 72 11.58 -24.54 1.03
N ASP A 73 10.38 -24.48 0.50
CA ASP A 73 10.11 -24.04 -0.88
C ASP A 73 9.26 -22.76 -0.92
N PRO A 74 9.86 -21.58 -0.68
CA PRO A 74 9.14 -20.31 -0.62
C PRO A 74 8.70 -19.84 -2.01
N HIS A 75 7.47 -19.31 -2.10
CA HIS A 75 6.88 -18.71 -3.29
C HIS A 75 6.41 -17.28 -2.99
N PRO A 76 7.32 -16.31 -2.84
CA PRO A 76 6.93 -14.95 -2.52
C PRO A 76 6.21 -14.27 -3.68
N GLU A 77 5.21 -13.47 -3.33
CA GLU A 77 4.48 -12.60 -4.24
C GLU A 77 4.54 -11.17 -3.68
N ILE A 78 5.06 -10.24 -4.48
CA ILE A 78 5.22 -8.83 -4.08
C ILE A 78 4.11 -8.02 -4.75
N MET A 79 3.27 -7.40 -3.94
CA MET A 79 2.13 -6.62 -4.40
C MET A 79 2.39 -5.12 -4.23
N VAL A 80 2.20 -4.36 -5.31
CA VAL A 80 2.25 -2.90 -5.31
C VAL A 80 0.84 -2.36 -5.04
N PRO A 81 0.60 -1.67 -3.92
CA PRO A 81 -0.73 -1.16 -3.59
C PRO A 81 -0.99 0.21 -4.22
N LEU A 82 -2.26 0.61 -4.33
CA LEU A 82 -2.74 1.93 -4.76
C LEU A 82 -2.35 2.34 -6.18
N THR A 83 -2.06 1.40 -7.03
CA THR A 83 -1.78 1.65 -8.45
C THR A 83 -3.01 2.22 -9.15
N GLY A 84 -2.89 3.38 -9.77
CA GLY A 84 -3.94 4.02 -10.56
C GLY A 84 -3.68 3.98 -12.06
N ILE A 85 -2.41 3.88 -12.47
CA ILE A 85 -1.98 3.86 -13.86
C ILE A 85 -0.85 2.86 -14.09
N LEU A 86 -0.72 2.37 -15.32
CA LEU A 86 0.33 1.42 -15.70
C LEU A 86 1.74 1.92 -15.34
N TYR A 87 2.06 3.18 -15.62
CA TYR A 87 3.41 3.72 -15.38
C TYR A 87 3.80 3.78 -13.90
N GLU A 88 2.85 3.94 -12.97
CA GLU A 88 3.12 3.81 -11.54
C GLU A 88 3.56 2.39 -11.20
N PHE A 89 2.90 1.40 -11.78
CA PHE A 89 3.24 -0.01 -11.57
C PHE A 89 4.60 -0.35 -12.19
N GLU A 90 4.84 0.04 -13.44
CA GLU A 90 6.11 -0.22 -14.15
C GLU A 90 7.32 0.38 -13.41
N ALA A 91 7.17 1.59 -12.86
CA ALA A 91 8.24 2.22 -12.08
C ALA A 91 8.56 1.41 -10.80
N GLN A 92 7.53 0.94 -10.09
CA GLN A 92 7.71 0.11 -8.90
C GLN A 92 8.22 -1.29 -9.24
N GLU A 93 7.68 -1.92 -10.29
CA GLU A 93 8.16 -3.21 -10.77
C GLU A 93 9.67 -3.16 -11.08
N LYS A 94 10.11 -2.09 -11.75
CA LYS A 94 11.53 -1.90 -12.05
C LYS A 94 12.38 -1.87 -10.78
N VAL A 95 12.01 -1.09 -9.78
CA VAL A 95 12.73 -1.02 -8.49
C VAL A 95 12.78 -2.40 -7.82
N ILE A 96 11.66 -3.12 -7.82
CA ILE A 96 11.57 -4.48 -7.24
C ILE A 96 12.50 -5.44 -7.98
N ARG A 97 12.48 -5.45 -9.32
CA ARG A 97 13.29 -6.35 -10.13
C ARG A 97 14.79 -6.04 -9.99
N ASP A 98 15.16 -4.76 -9.98
CA ASP A 98 16.55 -4.33 -9.82
C ASP A 98 17.07 -4.72 -8.41
N ALA A 99 16.30 -4.48 -7.37
CA ALA A 99 16.64 -4.85 -6.00
C ALA A 99 16.78 -6.37 -5.82
N ALA A 100 15.87 -7.14 -6.46
CA ALA A 100 15.93 -8.59 -6.46
C ALA A 100 17.20 -9.11 -7.16
N ALA A 101 17.53 -8.58 -8.34
CA ALA A 101 18.72 -8.97 -9.08
C ALA A 101 20.00 -8.73 -8.28
N ALA A 102 20.14 -7.55 -7.67
CA ALA A 102 21.29 -7.23 -6.83
C ALA A 102 21.41 -8.15 -5.60
N LEU A 103 20.27 -8.48 -4.98
CA LEU A 103 20.24 -9.40 -3.83
C LEU A 103 20.64 -10.82 -4.26
N PHE A 104 20.09 -11.32 -5.37
CA PHE A 104 20.37 -12.67 -5.87
C PHE A 104 21.83 -12.84 -6.29
N GLU A 105 22.42 -11.82 -6.93
CA GLU A 105 23.85 -11.79 -7.26
C GLU A 105 24.69 -11.87 -5.98
N LYS A 106 24.38 -11.08 -4.96
CA LYS A 106 25.06 -11.07 -3.66
C LYS A 106 24.99 -12.42 -2.95
N GLU A 107 23.80 -13.02 -2.92
CA GLU A 107 23.54 -14.28 -2.20
C GLU A 107 23.89 -15.55 -2.98
N GLY A 108 24.16 -15.41 -4.29
CA GLY A 108 24.45 -16.55 -5.18
C GLY A 108 23.27 -17.51 -5.35
N MET A 109 22.04 -17.02 -5.14
CA MET A 109 20.83 -17.82 -5.16
C MET A 109 19.65 -17.02 -5.68
N GLU A 110 18.90 -17.57 -6.63
CA GLU A 110 17.66 -16.99 -7.14
C GLU A 110 16.44 -17.67 -6.52
N ILE A 111 15.42 -16.87 -6.19
CA ILE A 111 14.11 -17.33 -5.74
C ILE A 111 13.08 -16.87 -6.78
N PRO A 112 12.28 -17.78 -7.36
CA PRO A 112 11.18 -17.38 -8.24
C PRO A 112 10.15 -16.61 -7.43
N PHE A 113 9.73 -15.45 -7.94
CA PHE A 113 8.73 -14.60 -7.31
C PHE A 113 7.90 -13.88 -8.36
N LYS A 114 6.70 -13.45 -7.96
CA LYS A 114 5.80 -12.68 -8.82
C LYS A 114 5.68 -11.25 -8.33
N VAL A 115 5.44 -10.33 -9.27
CA VAL A 115 5.10 -8.94 -8.98
C VAL A 115 3.71 -8.65 -9.53
N GLY A 116 2.82 -8.24 -8.64
CA GLY A 116 1.45 -7.90 -8.98
C GLY A 116 1.01 -6.59 -8.35
N THR A 117 -0.27 -6.27 -8.51
CA THR A 117 -0.83 -5.06 -7.93
C THR A 117 -2.21 -5.31 -7.34
N MET A 118 -2.63 -4.40 -6.44
CA MET A 118 -4.00 -4.37 -5.94
C MET A 118 -4.86 -3.47 -6.83
N ILE A 119 -5.98 -4.00 -7.29
CA ILE A 119 -7.04 -3.22 -7.93
C ILE A 119 -7.95 -2.70 -6.82
N GLU A 120 -7.77 -1.43 -6.48
CA GLU A 120 -8.49 -0.75 -5.41
C GLU A 120 -8.82 0.71 -5.75
N ILE A 121 -8.27 1.20 -6.86
CA ILE A 121 -8.57 2.52 -7.40
C ILE A 121 -9.55 2.34 -8.57
N PRO A 122 -10.69 3.04 -8.63
CA PRO A 122 -11.66 2.91 -9.72
C PRO A 122 -11.04 3.08 -11.11
N ARG A 123 -10.11 4.00 -11.27
CA ARG A 123 -9.37 4.19 -12.51
C ARG A 123 -8.56 2.95 -12.90
N ALA A 124 -7.93 2.28 -11.94
CA ALA A 124 -7.19 1.04 -12.19
C ALA A 124 -8.12 -0.08 -12.64
N ALA A 125 -9.30 -0.20 -12.02
CA ALA A 125 -10.32 -1.17 -12.44
C ALA A 125 -10.75 -0.95 -13.88
N LEU A 126 -11.07 0.29 -14.27
CA LEU A 126 -11.48 0.66 -15.64
C LEU A 126 -10.37 0.46 -16.68
N THR A 127 -9.11 0.43 -16.29
CA THR A 127 -7.96 0.26 -17.19
C THR A 127 -7.12 -0.97 -16.84
N ALA A 128 -7.72 -1.95 -16.16
CA ALA A 128 -7.03 -3.14 -15.67
C ALA A 128 -6.36 -3.96 -16.77
N ASN A 129 -6.95 -3.98 -17.97
CA ASN A 129 -6.37 -4.62 -19.15
C ASN A 129 -4.99 -4.06 -19.52
N ARG A 130 -4.74 -2.77 -19.29
CA ARG A 130 -3.42 -2.16 -19.52
C ARG A 130 -2.44 -2.58 -18.44
N ILE A 131 -2.86 -2.58 -17.17
CA ILE A 131 -2.00 -2.97 -16.06
C ILE A 131 -1.67 -4.47 -16.15
N ALA A 132 -2.62 -5.30 -16.59
CA ALA A 132 -2.44 -6.74 -16.82
C ALA A 132 -1.39 -7.09 -17.88
N SER A 133 -0.97 -6.15 -18.71
CA SER A 133 0.14 -6.38 -19.66
C SER A 133 1.49 -6.53 -18.96
N ARG A 134 1.59 -6.12 -17.69
CA ARG A 134 2.81 -6.16 -16.88
C ARG A 134 2.64 -6.90 -15.56
N ALA A 135 1.51 -6.71 -14.87
CA ALA A 135 1.25 -7.36 -13.59
C ALA A 135 1.02 -8.86 -13.78
N GLU A 136 1.70 -9.67 -12.98
CA GLU A 136 1.60 -11.14 -13.03
C GLU A 136 0.38 -11.67 -12.28
N TYR A 137 -0.21 -10.84 -11.40
CA TYR A 137 -1.47 -11.14 -10.70
C TYR A 137 -2.14 -9.86 -10.20
N PHE A 138 -3.43 -9.96 -9.90
CA PHE A 138 -4.20 -8.95 -9.22
C PHE A 138 -4.71 -9.45 -7.88
N SER A 139 -4.71 -8.57 -6.90
CA SER A 139 -5.52 -8.67 -5.70
C SER A 139 -6.55 -7.53 -5.70
N PHE A 140 -7.61 -7.66 -4.90
CA PHE A 140 -8.71 -6.70 -4.92
C PHE A 140 -8.87 -6.04 -3.56
N GLY A 141 -8.64 -4.72 -3.48
CA GLY A 141 -8.82 -3.90 -2.29
C GLY A 141 -10.26 -3.39 -2.19
N THR A 142 -11.20 -4.27 -1.82
CA THR A 142 -12.62 -3.94 -1.78
C THR A 142 -12.96 -2.82 -0.80
N ASN A 143 -12.16 -2.62 0.24
CA ASN A 143 -12.34 -1.52 1.18
C ASN A 143 -12.16 -0.15 0.51
N ASP A 144 -10.99 0.09 -0.10
CA ASP A 144 -10.68 1.36 -0.77
C ASP A 144 -11.56 1.53 -2.01
N LEU A 145 -11.83 0.45 -2.76
CA LEU A 145 -12.70 0.51 -3.93
C LEU A 145 -14.13 0.89 -3.56
N THR A 146 -14.68 0.33 -2.46
CA THR A 146 -15.99 0.68 -1.94
C THR A 146 -16.03 2.14 -1.49
N GLN A 147 -15.03 2.60 -0.72
CA GLN A 147 -14.96 3.98 -0.27
C GLN A 147 -14.99 4.96 -1.45
N MET A 148 -14.19 4.71 -2.48
CA MET A 148 -14.12 5.63 -3.64
C MET A 148 -15.31 5.54 -4.56
N THR A 149 -15.95 4.37 -4.68
CA THR A 149 -17.11 4.20 -5.54
C THR A 149 -18.37 4.82 -4.93
N PHE A 150 -18.58 4.67 -3.62
CA PHE A 150 -19.68 5.29 -2.90
C PHE A 150 -19.40 6.75 -2.48
N GLY A 151 -18.13 7.13 -2.39
CA GLY A 151 -17.74 8.40 -1.76
C GLY A 151 -17.95 8.39 -0.24
N TYR A 152 -17.91 7.21 0.40
CA TYR A 152 -18.10 7.03 1.82
C TYR A 152 -16.75 6.81 2.51
N SER A 153 -16.52 7.50 3.61
CA SER A 153 -15.43 7.17 4.52
C SER A 153 -15.84 6.01 5.42
N ARG A 154 -15.06 4.94 5.45
CA ARG A 154 -15.30 3.82 6.36
C ARG A 154 -15.29 4.23 7.82
N ASP A 155 -14.46 5.21 8.17
CA ASP A 155 -14.33 5.70 9.54
C ASP A 155 -15.49 6.61 9.95
N ASP A 156 -16.13 7.29 8.99
CA ASP A 156 -17.19 8.27 9.26
C ASP A 156 -18.60 7.78 8.94
N ILE A 157 -18.72 6.65 8.23
CA ILE A 157 -20.02 6.12 7.75
C ILE A 157 -20.99 5.83 8.90
N ALA A 158 -20.50 5.56 10.11
CA ALA A 158 -21.32 5.29 11.29
C ALA A 158 -22.25 6.47 11.64
N SER A 159 -21.95 7.68 11.17
CA SER A 159 -22.76 8.87 11.39
C SER A 159 -24.10 8.85 10.64
N PHE A 160 -24.22 8.12 9.53
CA PHE A 160 -25.43 8.09 8.69
C PHE A 160 -25.88 6.67 8.28
N LEU A 161 -25.02 5.68 8.27
CA LEU A 161 -25.33 4.31 7.83
C LEU A 161 -26.52 3.70 8.58
N PRO A 162 -26.63 3.81 9.92
CA PRO A 162 -27.79 3.25 10.64
C PRO A 162 -29.12 3.78 10.12
N VAL A 163 -29.18 5.09 9.85
CA VAL A 163 -30.38 5.75 9.31
C VAL A 163 -30.67 5.29 7.88
N TYR A 164 -29.64 5.08 7.06
CA TYR A 164 -29.79 4.59 5.69
C TYR A 164 -30.34 3.17 5.65
N LEU A 165 -29.91 2.31 6.57
CA LEU A 165 -30.39 0.94 6.70
C LEU A 165 -31.85 0.93 7.24
N GLU A 166 -32.16 1.73 8.26
CA GLU A 166 -33.52 1.88 8.82
C GLU A 166 -34.52 2.36 7.75
N LYS A 167 -34.13 3.39 6.98
CA LYS A 167 -34.96 3.93 5.89
C LYS A 167 -34.92 3.09 4.62
N LYS A 168 -34.17 1.97 4.59
CA LYS A 168 -34.01 1.09 3.43
C LYS A 168 -33.44 1.81 2.19
N ILE A 169 -32.68 2.88 2.37
CA ILE A 169 -31.93 3.53 1.31
C ILE A 169 -30.78 2.60 0.87
N LEU A 170 -30.09 1.98 1.84
CA LEU A 170 -29.22 0.84 1.62
C LEU A 170 -29.89 -0.42 2.20
N LYS A 171 -29.78 -1.53 1.49
CA LYS A 171 -30.29 -2.83 1.97
C LYS A 171 -29.35 -3.48 2.99
N VAL A 172 -28.04 -3.28 2.80
CA VAL A 172 -26.96 -3.86 3.60
C VAL A 172 -25.80 -2.86 3.68
N ASP A 173 -24.93 -3.06 4.64
CA ASP A 173 -23.68 -2.31 4.75
C ASP A 173 -22.74 -2.68 3.59
N PRO A 174 -22.34 -1.71 2.74
CA PRO A 174 -21.49 -1.99 1.57
C PRO A 174 -20.05 -2.35 1.94
N PHE A 175 -19.64 -2.18 3.19
CA PHE A 175 -18.34 -2.63 3.69
C PHE A 175 -18.37 -4.07 4.22
N GLN A 176 -19.55 -4.63 4.47
CA GLN A 176 -19.72 -6.02 4.89
C GLN A 176 -20.11 -6.93 3.74
N VAL A 177 -20.88 -6.40 2.79
CA VAL A 177 -21.38 -7.16 1.64
C VAL A 177 -21.04 -6.40 0.37
N LEU A 178 -20.34 -7.06 -0.55
CA LEU A 178 -19.96 -6.46 -1.83
C LEU A 178 -21.19 -5.94 -2.59
N ASP A 179 -21.15 -4.68 -2.95
CA ASP A 179 -22.13 -4.07 -3.86
C ASP A 179 -21.91 -4.55 -5.30
N GLN A 180 -22.68 -5.55 -5.71
CA GLN A 180 -22.58 -6.16 -7.04
C GLN A 180 -22.97 -5.20 -8.17
N ASN A 181 -23.81 -4.20 -7.89
CA ASN A 181 -24.34 -3.30 -8.90
C ASN A 181 -23.46 -2.08 -9.17
N GLY A 182 -22.61 -1.73 -8.23
CA GLY A 182 -21.67 -0.61 -8.35
C GLY A 182 -20.22 -1.11 -8.32
N VAL A 183 -19.71 -1.42 -7.13
CA VAL A 183 -18.32 -1.88 -6.95
C VAL A 183 -18.02 -3.15 -7.74
N GLY A 184 -18.99 -4.06 -7.85
CA GLY A 184 -18.83 -5.31 -8.60
C GLY A 184 -18.80 -5.14 -10.13
N GLN A 185 -19.12 -3.95 -10.65
CA GLN A 185 -19.01 -3.65 -12.08
C GLN A 185 -17.62 -3.11 -12.46
N LEU A 186 -16.88 -2.64 -11.49
CA LEU A 186 -15.49 -2.22 -11.66
C LEU A 186 -14.56 -3.44 -11.62
#